data_9a29433e6ae1d057c25ddc27de8da7c0
#
_entry.id   9a29433e6ae1d057c25ddc27de8da7c0
#
_cell.length_a   1.000
_cell.length_b   1.000
_cell.length_c   1.000
_cell.angle_alpha   90.00
_cell.angle_beta   90.00
_cell.angle_gamma   90.00
#
_symmetry.space_group_name_H-M   'P 1'
#
loop_
_entity.id
_entity.type
_entity.pdbx_description
1 polymer ?
#
loop_
_entity_poly.entity_id
_entity_poly.type
_entity_poly.pdbx_seq_one_letter_code
_entity_poly.pdbx_strand_id
1 'polypeptide(L)'
;MALSIFQFLLFSISNFFLASSFQDLLLLSVNAQSHNLTQPSVTPINFDLYHSSGNLMEEIRALVHRHPDKLTMETIKAGNKGYGAEVSVVTYCKEKKDNDERSKLRILLSFGQHGRELITTEPALRILSILSEEKFLPSMDQASLNSALDKLVIKVVPMENLNGRKVVEAGDLCERRNGRGVDLNRNWSVDWGKKEKDYDPYEENPGIAPFSEPESQIMRKLAISFEPNLWVNVHSGMEALFMPYDHKNTTPDGLPLQRMKSLLEEVKHLHCQERCMIGSGGGSVGYFAHGTATDFMYDIVGVPMAFTFEIYGDGTASSRDCFKMFNPTDLATYNRVLSDWSATFFTIFKLVPQKLGDSNAFILKPDKLVSIDEYLDGYLMERRNRYGKKLEVLELGMQEIRTYFRLFLLSSVLLLFMFCSRISKSKCRPIVFAIPL
;
A
#
# COMPACT_ATOMS: atom_id res chain seq x y z
N MET A 1 6.51 66.03 14.24
CA MET A 1 6.00 64.90 15.07
C MET A 1 5.22 63.89 14.25
N ALA A 2 4.27 64.25 13.40
CA ALA A 2 3.50 63.30 12.58
C ALA A 2 4.33 62.52 11.55
N LEU A 3 5.35 63.16 10.94
CA LEU A 3 6.21 62.50 9.95
C LEU A 3 7.12 61.43 10.58
N SER A 4 7.55 61.64 11.81
CA SER A 4 8.38 60.70 12.58
C SER A 4 7.59 59.44 13.00
N ILE A 5 6.30 59.57 13.33
CA ILE A 5 5.43 58.43 13.68
C ILE A 5 5.12 57.60 12.43
N PHE A 6 4.93 58.25 11.28
CA PHE A 6 4.65 57.56 10.03
C PHE A 6 5.88 56.74 9.53
N GLN A 7 7.08 57.31 9.67
CA GLN A 7 8.33 56.60 9.37
C GLN A 7 8.57 55.46 10.32
N PHE A 8 8.23 55.61 11.61
CA PHE A 8 8.37 54.53 12.60
C PHE A 8 7.38 53.40 12.36
N LEU A 9 6.15 53.70 11.96
CA LEU A 9 5.14 52.69 11.58
C LEU A 9 5.52 51.93 10.30
N LEU A 10 6.01 52.62 9.27
CA LEU A 10 6.50 52.00 8.04
C LEU A 10 7.71 51.09 8.30
N PHE A 11 8.63 51.53 9.18
CA PHE A 11 9.80 50.75 9.56
C PHE A 11 9.43 49.49 10.38
N SER A 12 8.45 49.62 11.28
CA SER A 12 7.94 48.52 12.07
C SER A 12 7.19 47.50 11.19
N ILE A 13 6.39 47.93 10.23
CA ILE A 13 5.67 47.04 9.28
C ILE A 13 6.66 46.34 8.36
N SER A 14 7.68 47.07 7.84
CA SER A 14 8.72 46.50 6.99
C SER A 14 9.55 45.42 7.73
N ASN A 15 9.89 45.68 9.00
CA ASN A 15 10.63 44.68 9.82
C ASN A 15 9.76 43.48 10.21
N PHE A 16 8.44 43.68 10.36
CA PHE A 16 7.53 42.55 10.65
C PHE A 16 7.37 41.62 9.43
N PHE A 17 7.29 42.17 8.21
CA PHE A 17 7.25 41.39 6.97
C PHE A 17 8.61 40.75 6.66
N LEU A 18 9.73 41.39 6.95
CA LEU A 18 11.07 40.81 6.81
C LEU A 18 11.32 39.70 7.85
N ALA A 19 10.85 39.85 9.08
CA ALA A 19 10.98 38.82 10.11
C ALA A 19 10.13 37.60 9.82
N SER A 20 8.89 37.75 9.32
CA SER A 20 8.04 36.64 8.94
C SER A 20 8.60 35.89 7.72
N SER A 21 9.09 36.59 6.70
CA SER A 21 9.72 35.94 5.55
C SER A 21 11.03 35.24 5.89
N PHE A 22 11.79 35.75 6.89
CA PHE A 22 13.01 35.08 7.36
C PHE A 22 12.71 33.86 8.22
N GLN A 23 11.63 33.88 9.01
CA GLN A 23 11.15 32.69 9.76
C GLN A 23 10.60 31.62 8.80
N ASP A 24 9.84 31.99 7.78
CA ASP A 24 9.36 31.05 6.76
C ASP A 24 10.51 30.48 5.92
N LEU A 25 11.55 31.27 5.63
CA LEU A 25 12.75 30.80 4.94
C LEU A 25 13.62 29.88 5.83
N LEU A 26 13.69 30.16 7.14
CA LEU A 26 14.37 29.27 8.11
C LEU A 26 13.59 27.97 8.33
N LEU A 27 12.27 28.02 8.40
CA LEU A 27 11.42 26.84 8.48
C LEU A 27 11.47 25.98 7.20
N LEU A 28 11.53 26.63 6.01
CA LEU A 28 11.76 25.94 4.76
C LEU A 28 13.16 25.32 4.67
N SER A 29 14.20 25.99 5.19
CA SER A 29 15.56 25.46 5.19
C SER A 29 15.74 24.33 6.23
N VAL A 30 15.07 24.40 7.39
CA VAL A 30 15.07 23.33 8.38
C VAL A 30 14.29 22.12 7.90
N ASN A 31 13.14 22.32 7.21
CA ASN A 31 12.42 21.22 6.60
C ASN A 31 13.11 20.61 5.37
N ALA A 32 13.91 21.41 4.63
CA ALA A 32 14.69 20.89 3.50
C ALA A 32 15.93 20.08 3.94
N GLN A 33 16.40 20.24 5.18
CA GLN A 33 17.54 19.49 5.70
C GLN A 33 17.16 18.18 6.43
N SER A 34 15.88 17.93 6.72
CA SER A 34 15.46 16.69 7.38
C SER A 34 15.06 15.57 6.40
N HIS A 35 15.10 15.81 5.08
CA HIS A 35 14.59 14.85 4.08
C HIS A 35 15.63 14.09 3.28
N ASN A 36 16.90 14.09 3.69
CA ASN A 36 17.88 13.23 3.04
C ASN A 36 18.85 12.65 4.05
N LEU A 37 18.45 11.60 4.70
CA LEU A 37 19.33 10.56 5.20
C LEU A 37 18.45 9.37 5.60
N THR A 38 17.84 8.69 4.64
CA THR A 38 17.68 7.24 4.79
C THR A 38 19.11 6.71 4.89
N GLN A 39 19.59 6.54 6.11
CA GLN A 39 20.87 5.84 6.27
C GLN A 39 20.68 4.46 5.63
N PRO A 40 21.54 4.07 4.69
CA PRO A 40 21.41 2.78 4.02
C PRO A 40 21.38 1.69 5.08
N SER A 41 20.60 0.65 4.81
CA SER A 41 20.62 -0.58 5.60
C SER A 41 22.07 -1.04 5.80
N VAL A 42 22.36 -1.55 6.98
CA VAL A 42 23.71 -2.06 7.31
C VAL A 42 24.02 -3.31 6.49
N THR A 43 23.01 -4.12 6.18
CA THR A 43 23.16 -5.39 5.45
C THR A 43 22.78 -5.20 3.98
N PRO A 44 23.72 -5.37 3.03
CA PRO A 44 23.43 -5.31 1.59
C PRO A 44 22.69 -6.57 1.11
N ILE A 45 22.07 -6.48 -0.07
CA ILE A 45 21.52 -7.65 -0.75
C ILE A 45 22.65 -8.61 -1.10
N ASN A 46 22.52 -9.86 -0.65
CA ASN A 46 23.41 -10.94 -1.07
C ASN A 46 22.82 -11.62 -2.33
N PHE A 47 23.29 -11.25 -3.51
CA PHE A 47 22.85 -11.83 -4.76
C PHE A 47 23.34 -13.27 -5.03
N ASP A 48 24.16 -13.85 -4.13
CA ASP A 48 24.42 -15.30 -4.13
C ASP A 48 23.25 -16.09 -3.53
N LEU A 49 22.41 -15.43 -2.72
CA LEU A 49 21.19 -16.01 -2.13
C LEU A 49 19.93 -15.59 -2.88
N TYR A 50 19.84 -14.32 -3.28
CA TYR A 50 18.64 -13.71 -3.84
C TYR A 50 18.78 -13.47 -5.33
N HIS A 51 17.77 -13.81 -6.10
CA HIS A 51 17.70 -13.41 -7.49
C HIS A 51 17.44 -11.89 -7.59
N SER A 52 18.09 -11.23 -8.56
CA SER A 52 17.60 -9.95 -9.03
C SER A 52 16.22 -10.12 -9.67
N SER A 53 15.44 -9.04 -9.74
CA SER A 53 14.12 -9.08 -10.39
C SER A 53 14.20 -9.58 -11.84
N GLY A 54 15.28 -9.21 -12.56
CA GLY A 54 15.55 -9.68 -13.91
C GLY A 54 15.80 -11.19 -13.98
N ASN A 55 16.74 -11.69 -13.16
CA ASN A 55 17.12 -13.10 -13.14
C ASN A 55 15.95 -13.99 -12.68
N LEU A 56 15.21 -13.58 -11.65
CA LEU A 56 14.03 -14.32 -11.21
C LEU A 56 13.03 -14.52 -12.34
N MET A 57 12.72 -13.45 -13.07
CA MET A 57 11.76 -13.52 -14.16
C MET A 57 12.29 -14.27 -15.39
N GLU A 58 13.60 -14.26 -15.60
CA GLU A 58 14.24 -15.04 -16.66
C GLU A 58 14.17 -16.54 -16.36
N GLU A 59 14.49 -16.95 -15.13
CA GLU A 59 14.36 -18.34 -14.70
C GLU A 59 12.93 -18.86 -14.78
N ILE A 60 11.95 -18.04 -14.37
CA ILE A 60 10.54 -18.40 -14.49
C ILE A 60 10.12 -18.56 -15.95
N ARG A 61 10.53 -17.66 -16.85
CA ARG A 61 10.25 -17.82 -18.30
C ARG A 61 10.88 -19.08 -18.85
N ALA A 62 12.13 -19.36 -18.49
CA ALA A 62 12.83 -20.57 -18.92
C ALA A 62 12.11 -21.83 -18.41
N LEU A 63 11.63 -21.83 -17.15
CA LEU A 63 10.86 -22.91 -16.58
C LEU A 63 9.53 -23.14 -17.34
N VAL A 64 8.78 -22.10 -17.62
CA VAL A 64 7.54 -22.18 -18.41
C VAL A 64 7.81 -22.71 -19.82
N HIS A 65 8.90 -22.28 -20.44
CA HIS A 65 9.29 -22.74 -21.75
C HIS A 65 9.64 -24.25 -21.77
N ARG A 66 10.25 -24.77 -20.71
CA ARG A 66 10.57 -26.21 -20.58
C ARG A 66 9.33 -27.07 -20.31
N HIS A 67 8.29 -26.51 -19.68
CA HIS A 67 7.09 -27.25 -19.25
C HIS A 67 5.78 -26.62 -19.78
N PRO A 68 5.63 -26.48 -21.12
CA PRO A 68 4.45 -25.85 -21.71
C PRO A 68 3.17 -26.68 -21.58
N ASP A 69 3.31 -27.96 -21.25
CA ASP A 69 2.24 -28.90 -20.93
C ASP A 69 1.57 -28.61 -19.58
N LYS A 70 2.31 -28.04 -18.61
CA LYS A 70 1.84 -27.76 -17.25
C LYS A 70 1.72 -26.27 -16.95
N LEU A 71 2.60 -25.45 -17.51
CA LEU A 71 2.74 -24.04 -17.21
C LEU A 71 2.43 -23.17 -18.41
N THR A 72 1.72 -22.07 -18.17
CA THR A 72 1.58 -20.96 -19.12
C THR A 72 1.87 -19.65 -18.42
N MET A 73 2.34 -18.65 -19.14
CA MET A 73 2.65 -17.34 -18.58
C MET A 73 2.02 -16.24 -19.42
N GLU A 74 1.40 -15.29 -18.76
CA GLU A 74 0.93 -14.03 -19.35
C GLU A 74 1.54 -12.85 -18.61
N THR A 75 1.75 -11.72 -19.29
CA THR A 75 2.16 -10.47 -18.66
C THR A 75 1.10 -9.41 -18.92
N ILE A 76 0.47 -8.95 -17.86
CA ILE A 76 -0.58 -7.94 -17.91
C ILE A 76 0.06 -6.58 -17.68
N LYS A 77 -0.25 -5.61 -18.54
CA LYS A 77 0.25 -4.24 -18.42
C LYS A 77 -0.90 -3.27 -18.18
N ALA A 78 -0.66 -2.31 -17.32
CA ALA A 78 -1.56 -1.19 -17.09
C ALA A 78 -0.77 0.09 -16.89
N GLY A 79 -1.42 1.23 -17.07
CA GLY A 79 -0.78 2.53 -16.89
C GLY A 79 -1.78 3.60 -16.47
N ASN A 80 -1.31 4.54 -15.68
CA ASN A 80 -2.10 5.68 -15.22
C ASN A 80 -1.21 6.91 -15.08
N LYS A 81 -1.58 8.01 -15.78
CA LYS A 81 -0.92 9.33 -15.66
C LYS A 81 0.61 9.28 -15.81
N GLY A 82 1.10 8.60 -16.84
CA GLY A 82 2.53 8.51 -17.14
C GLY A 82 3.32 7.49 -16.31
N TYR A 83 2.68 6.74 -15.43
CA TYR A 83 3.27 5.62 -14.72
C TYR A 83 2.68 4.31 -15.25
N GLY A 84 3.53 3.34 -15.54
CA GLY A 84 3.15 2.02 -16.00
C GLY A 84 3.66 0.93 -15.09
N ALA A 85 2.88 -0.14 -14.95
CA ALA A 85 3.29 -1.36 -14.30
C ALA A 85 2.99 -2.57 -15.17
N GLU A 86 3.75 -3.63 -14.94
CA GLU A 86 3.51 -4.93 -15.55
C GLU A 86 3.56 -6.00 -14.46
N VAL A 87 2.61 -6.93 -14.52
CA VAL A 87 2.51 -8.06 -13.61
C VAL A 87 2.48 -9.34 -14.43
N SER A 88 3.40 -10.24 -14.15
CA SER A 88 3.45 -11.55 -14.77
C SER A 88 2.67 -12.56 -13.96
N VAL A 89 1.88 -13.38 -14.63
CA VAL A 89 1.04 -14.41 -14.02
C VAL A 89 1.39 -15.75 -14.66
N VAL A 90 1.82 -16.71 -13.84
CA VAL A 90 2.07 -18.08 -14.28
C VAL A 90 0.90 -18.95 -13.87
N THR A 91 0.29 -19.64 -14.81
CA THR A 91 -0.82 -20.56 -14.55
C THR A 91 -0.33 -21.98 -14.66
N TYR A 92 -0.52 -22.74 -13.58
CA TYR A 92 -0.38 -24.19 -13.56
C TYR A 92 -1.73 -24.85 -13.76
N CYS A 93 -1.82 -25.78 -14.71
CA CYS A 93 -2.97 -26.64 -14.92
C CYS A 93 -2.49 -27.94 -15.60
N LYS A 94 -2.67 -29.07 -14.92
CA LYS A 94 -2.34 -30.38 -15.47
C LYS A 94 -3.50 -30.84 -16.34
N GLU A 95 -3.53 -31.07 -17.49
CA GLU A 95 -4.63 -31.37 -18.45
C GLU A 95 -5.48 -30.14 -18.87
N LYS A 96 -5.14 -29.65 -20.06
CA LYS A 96 -5.89 -28.58 -20.75
C LYS A 96 -7.01 -29.17 -21.65
N LYS A 97 -7.89 -30.00 -21.12
CA LYS A 97 -9.10 -30.38 -21.86
C LYS A 97 -10.16 -29.30 -21.65
N ASP A 98 -10.57 -28.66 -22.72
CA ASP A 98 -11.38 -27.43 -22.80
C ASP A 98 -12.68 -27.34 -21.97
N ASN A 99 -13.15 -28.42 -21.37
CA ASN A 99 -14.42 -28.46 -20.65
C ASN A 99 -14.28 -28.64 -19.12
N ASP A 100 -13.07 -28.77 -18.57
CA ASP A 100 -12.91 -29.18 -17.17
C ASP A 100 -12.32 -28.09 -16.24
N GLU A 101 -11.83 -26.97 -16.75
CA GLU A 101 -11.24 -25.90 -15.89
C GLU A 101 -12.27 -25.27 -14.93
N ARG A 102 -13.56 -25.25 -15.28
CA ARG A 102 -14.63 -24.70 -14.43
C ARG A 102 -14.98 -25.59 -13.24
N SER A 103 -14.68 -26.88 -13.33
CA SER A 103 -14.87 -27.84 -12.23
C SER A 103 -13.74 -27.85 -11.22
N LYS A 104 -12.56 -27.31 -11.59
CA LYS A 104 -11.37 -27.27 -10.74
C LYS A 104 -11.42 -26.12 -9.75
N LEU A 105 -10.84 -26.35 -8.57
CA LEU A 105 -10.66 -25.30 -7.57
C LEU A 105 -9.54 -24.34 -8.02
N ARG A 106 -9.79 -23.05 -7.87
CA ARG A 106 -8.92 -21.96 -8.34
C ARG A 106 -8.15 -21.37 -7.16
N ILE A 107 -6.83 -21.40 -7.25
CA ILE A 107 -5.92 -20.84 -6.25
C ILE A 107 -5.14 -19.69 -6.88
N LEU A 108 -5.11 -18.54 -6.21
CA LEU A 108 -4.32 -17.38 -6.60
C LEU A 108 -3.32 -17.07 -5.50
N LEU A 109 -2.02 -17.11 -5.85
CA LEU A 109 -0.92 -16.77 -4.96
C LEU A 109 -0.27 -15.48 -5.44
N SER A 110 -0.10 -14.51 -4.55
CA SER A 110 0.56 -13.24 -4.82
C SER A 110 1.81 -13.09 -3.96
N PHE A 111 2.91 -12.71 -4.59
CA PHE A 111 4.21 -12.51 -3.98
C PHE A 111 4.79 -11.16 -4.37
N GLY A 112 5.70 -10.62 -3.52
CA GLY A 112 6.44 -9.41 -3.85
C GLY A 112 5.57 -8.15 -3.98
N GLN A 113 4.53 -7.99 -3.16
CA GLN A 113 3.71 -6.78 -3.12
C GLN A 113 4.49 -5.58 -2.57
N HIS A 114 5.45 -5.80 -1.65
CA HIS A 114 6.34 -4.77 -1.14
C HIS A 114 7.77 -4.95 -1.65
N GLY A 115 8.40 -3.84 -2.04
CA GLY A 115 9.71 -3.86 -2.68
C GLY A 115 10.81 -4.49 -1.83
N ARG A 116 10.86 -4.18 -0.52
CA ARG A 116 11.89 -4.62 0.43
C ARG A 116 11.78 -6.09 0.88
N GLU A 117 10.68 -6.75 0.59
CA GLU A 117 10.40 -8.12 1.05
C GLU A 117 10.89 -9.16 0.03
N LEU A 118 12.21 -9.19 -0.23
CA LEU A 118 12.81 -9.99 -1.29
C LEU A 118 12.56 -11.50 -1.13
N ILE A 119 12.59 -11.98 0.12
CA ILE A 119 12.40 -13.39 0.42
C ILE A 119 11.06 -13.93 -0.09
N THR A 120 10.06 -13.06 -0.21
CA THR A 120 8.71 -13.47 -0.61
C THR A 120 8.66 -13.99 -2.06
N THR A 121 9.52 -13.51 -2.95
CA THR A 121 9.53 -13.90 -4.36
C THR A 121 10.23 -15.23 -4.63
N GLU A 122 11.12 -15.65 -3.73
CA GLU A 122 11.90 -16.88 -3.87
C GLU A 122 11.04 -18.16 -3.75
N PRO A 123 10.09 -18.27 -2.81
CA PRO A 123 9.13 -19.37 -2.79
C PRO A 123 8.28 -19.48 -4.05
N ALA A 124 7.98 -18.37 -4.74
CA ALA A 124 7.22 -18.43 -5.99
C ALA A 124 7.93 -19.26 -7.05
N LEU A 125 9.23 -19.00 -7.29
CA LEU A 125 10.06 -19.79 -8.21
C LEU A 125 10.16 -21.26 -7.74
N ARG A 126 10.36 -21.49 -6.44
CA ARG A 126 10.46 -22.85 -5.90
C ARG A 126 9.15 -23.64 -6.05
N ILE A 127 8.00 -23.01 -5.78
CA ILE A 127 6.68 -23.62 -5.98
C ILE A 127 6.49 -23.99 -7.46
N LEU A 128 6.79 -23.08 -8.38
CA LEU A 128 6.70 -23.36 -9.83
C LEU A 128 7.62 -24.50 -10.25
N SER A 129 8.85 -24.58 -9.70
CA SER A 129 9.79 -25.67 -9.97
C SER A 129 9.31 -27.01 -9.44
N ILE A 130 8.56 -27.03 -8.33
CA ILE A 130 7.95 -28.27 -7.80
C ILE A 130 6.71 -28.64 -8.62
N LEU A 131 5.87 -27.70 -8.99
CA LEU A 131 4.70 -27.93 -9.84
C LEU A 131 5.08 -28.48 -11.21
N SER A 132 6.22 -28.08 -11.75
CA SER A 132 6.78 -28.60 -13.01
C SER A 132 7.54 -29.92 -12.84
N GLU A 133 7.68 -30.43 -11.61
CA GLU A 133 8.43 -31.66 -11.26
C GLU A 133 9.95 -31.55 -11.48
N GLU A 134 10.52 -30.34 -11.57
CA GLU A 134 11.98 -30.15 -11.57
C GLU A 134 12.58 -30.26 -10.15
N LYS A 135 11.79 -29.97 -9.13
CA LYS A 135 12.15 -30.14 -7.71
C LYS A 135 11.13 -31.01 -6.99
N PHE A 136 11.55 -31.67 -5.93
CA PHE A 136 10.69 -32.55 -5.12
C PHE A 136 10.66 -32.08 -3.67
N LEU A 137 9.57 -32.45 -2.99
CA LEU A 137 9.41 -32.31 -1.54
C LEU A 137 9.62 -33.68 -0.90
N PRO A 138 10.75 -33.93 -0.22
CA PRO A 138 11.07 -35.28 0.32
C PRO A 138 10.06 -35.80 1.36
N SER A 139 9.34 -34.87 2.01
CA SER A 139 8.39 -35.19 3.09
C SER A 139 6.97 -35.44 2.61
N MET A 140 6.69 -35.38 1.29
CA MET A 140 5.34 -35.53 0.74
C MET A 140 5.20 -36.82 -0.10
N ASP A 141 4.08 -37.54 0.13
CA ASP A 141 3.65 -38.58 -0.77
C ASP A 141 3.23 -38.02 -2.12
N GLN A 142 4.03 -38.33 -3.16
CA GLN A 142 3.87 -37.81 -4.50
C GLN A 142 2.55 -38.23 -5.17
N ALA A 143 2.05 -39.44 -4.90
CA ALA A 143 0.81 -39.90 -5.48
C ALA A 143 -0.40 -39.12 -4.95
N SER A 144 -0.44 -38.90 -3.63
CA SER A 144 -1.47 -38.09 -2.97
C SER A 144 -1.41 -36.63 -3.44
N LEU A 145 -0.21 -36.09 -3.58
CA LEU A 145 -0.02 -34.73 -4.08
C LEU A 145 -0.53 -34.59 -5.52
N ASN A 146 -0.15 -35.47 -6.42
CA ASN A 146 -0.59 -35.47 -7.81
C ASN A 146 -2.11 -35.54 -7.94
N SER A 147 -2.76 -36.42 -7.14
CA SER A 147 -4.22 -36.49 -7.10
C SER A 147 -4.91 -35.22 -6.62
N ALA A 148 -4.27 -34.47 -5.72
CA ALA A 148 -4.79 -33.17 -5.30
C ALA A 148 -4.59 -32.12 -6.39
N LEU A 149 -3.41 -32.07 -7.00
CA LEU A 149 -3.05 -31.10 -8.05
C LEU A 149 -3.92 -31.25 -9.31
N ASP A 150 -4.40 -32.47 -9.63
CA ASP A 150 -5.31 -32.71 -10.75
C ASP A 150 -6.66 -31.95 -10.60
N LYS A 151 -7.03 -31.60 -9.38
CA LYS A 151 -8.27 -30.87 -9.04
C LYS A 151 -8.09 -29.35 -9.00
N LEU A 152 -6.88 -28.86 -9.29
CA LEU A 152 -6.54 -27.44 -9.09
C LEU A 152 -6.16 -26.74 -10.38
N VAL A 153 -6.49 -25.45 -10.44
CA VAL A 153 -5.85 -24.47 -11.31
C VAL A 153 -5.18 -23.46 -10.39
N ILE A 154 -3.87 -23.28 -10.53
CA ILE A 154 -3.09 -22.40 -9.66
C ILE A 154 -2.51 -21.26 -10.49
N LYS A 155 -2.85 -20.04 -10.14
CA LYS A 155 -2.18 -18.84 -10.67
C LYS A 155 -1.19 -18.31 -9.64
N VAL A 156 0.04 -18.10 -10.09
CA VAL A 156 1.13 -17.55 -9.29
C VAL A 156 1.53 -16.21 -9.89
N VAL A 157 1.47 -15.16 -9.08
CA VAL A 157 2.03 -13.84 -9.37
C VAL A 157 3.38 -13.74 -8.65
N PRO A 158 4.52 -13.98 -9.32
CA PRO A 158 5.82 -14.10 -8.66
C PRO A 158 6.31 -12.78 -8.07
N MET A 159 5.91 -11.65 -8.66
CA MET A 159 6.33 -10.31 -8.26
C MET A 159 5.26 -9.30 -8.68
N GLU A 160 4.46 -8.85 -7.70
CA GLU A 160 3.40 -7.87 -7.95
C GLU A 160 3.98 -6.48 -8.20
N ASN A 161 5.01 -6.09 -7.42
CA ASN A 161 5.61 -4.76 -7.39
C ASN A 161 7.02 -4.73 -7.99
N LEU A 162 7.11 -4.94 -9.29
CA LEU A 162 8.40 -4.89 -10.00
C LEU A 162 9.10 -3.53 -9.87
N ASN A 163 8.33 -2.44 -9.89
CA ASN A 163 8.90 -1.09 -9.85
C ASN A 163 9.48 -0.78 -8.46
N GLY A 164 8.78 -1.11 -7.37
CA GLY A 164 9.30 -0.97 -6.01
C GLY A 164 10.51 -1.90 -5.77
N ARG A 165 10.48 -3.13 -6.29
CA ARG A 165 11.62 -4.04 -6.23
C ARG A 165 12.87 -3.45 -6.89
N LYS A 166 12.75 -2.81 -8.05
CA LYS A 166 13.87 -2.12 -8.72
C LYS A 166 14.44 -0.97 -7.90
N VAL A 167 13.62 -0.23 -7.15
CA VAL A 167 14.09 0.82 -6.24
C VAL A 167 14.95 0.22 -5.13
N VAL A 168 14.53 -0.91 -4.56
CA VAL A 168 15.31 -1.64 -3.56
C VAL A 168 16.63 -2.17 -4.13
N GLU A 169 16.62 -2.75 -5.31
CA GLU A 169 17.82 -3.24 -6.00
C GLU A 169 18.77 -2.10 -6.39
N ALA A 170 18.26 -0.89 -6.57
CA ALA A 170 19.07 0.32 -6.80
C ALA A 170 19.68 0.91 -5.51
N GLY A 171 19.37 0.35 -4.32
CA GLY A 171 20.02 0.70 -3.07
C GLY A 171 19.10 1.24 -1.97
N ASP A 172 17.84 1.53 -2.24
CA ASP A 172 16.88 1.90 -1.18
C ASP A 172 16.28 0.65 -0.54
N LEU A 173 17.07 0.01 0.33
CA LEU A 173 16.74 -1.27 0.94
C LEU A 173 15.53 -1.23 1.89
N CYS A 174 15.05 -0.04 2.22
CA CYS A 174 13.87 0.16 3.07
C CYS A 174 12.58 0.40 2.26
N GLU A 175 12.65 0.62 0.94
CA GLU A 175 11.45 0.96 0.17
C GLU A 175 10.43 -0.20 0.16
N ARG A 176 9.29 0.09 0.72
CA ARG A 176 8.12 -0.80 0.78
C ARG A 176 7.21 -0.64 -0.43
N ARG A 177 7.01 0.60 -0.84
CA ARG A 177 5.98 1.07 -1.75
C ARG A 177 6.32 0.77 -3.21
N ASN A 178 5.41 1.10 -4.12
CA ASN A 178 5.66 1.01 -5.55
C ASN A 178 6.54 2.18 -6.05
N GLY A 179 6.87 2.19 -7.34
CA GLY A 179 7.70 3.24 -7.94
C GLY A 179 7.10 4.65 -7.92
N ARG A 180 5.89 4.83 -7.41
CA ARG A 180 5.23 6.13 -7.17
C ARG A 180 5.14 6.49 -5.69
N GLY A 181 5.73 5.71 -4.81
CA GLY A 181 5.65 5.91 -3.38
C GLY A 181 4.27 5.60 -2.78
N VAL A 182 3.53 4.64 -3.34
CA VAL A 182 2.25 4.16 -2.82
C VAL A 182 2.41 2.77 -2.26
N ASP A 183 1.88 2.53 -1.05
CA ASP A 183 1.77 1.21 -0.47
C ASP A 183 0.63 0.44 -1.17
N LEU A 184 0.99 -0.60 -1.92
CA LEU A 184 0.03 -1.40 -2.67
C LEU A 184 -0.94 -2.15 -1.74
N ASN A 185 -0.55 -2.44 -0.49
CA ASN A 185 -1.44 -3.03 0.50
C ASN A 185 -2.20 -1.99 1.34
N ARG A 186 -2.34 -0.77 0.83
CA ARG A 186 -3.24 0.30 1.31
C ARG A 186 -4.09 0.88 0.19
N ASN A 187 -3.91 0.39 -1.05
CA ASN A 187 -4.54 0.95 -2.26
C ASN A 187 -5.84 0.25 -2.68
N TRP A 188 -6.44 -0.58 -1.82
CA TRP A 188 -7.70 -1.29 -2.06
C TRP A 188 -8.89 -0.58 -1.44
N SER A 189 -10.14 -0.97 -1.78
CA SER A 189 -11.32 -0.15 -1.50
C SER A 189 -11.92 -0.28 -0.09
N VAL A 190 -11.64 -1.38 0.63
CA VAL A 190 -12.25 -1.58 1.96
C VAL A 190 -11.65 -0.62 2.97
N ASP A 191 -12.46 0.26 3.55
CA ASP A 191 -12.05 1.31 4.49
C ASP A 191 -10.91 2.22 3.99
N TRP A 192 -10.73 2.35 2.68
CA TRP A 192 -9.62 3.07 2.08
C TRP A 192 -9.47 4.51 2.59
N GLY A 193 -8.22 4.89 2.84
CA GLY A 193 -7.84 6.26 3.22
C GLY A 193 -8.12 6.60 4.68
N LYS A 194 -8.65 5.69 5.47
CA LYS A 194 -8.72 5.84 6.91
C LYS A 194 -7.31 5.73 7.50
N LYS A 195 -7.02 6.57 8.48
CA LYS A 195 -5.69 6.69 9.09
C LYS A 195 -5.79 6.45 10.58
N GLU A 196 -4.93 5.60 11.09
CA GLU A 196 -4.74 5.42 12.53
C GLU A 196 -3.83 6.54 13.10
N LYS A 197 -3.68 6.58 14.44
CA LYS A 197 -2.93 7.66 15.12
C LYS A 197 -1.44 7.67 14.79
N ASP A 198 -0.89 6.50 14.52
CA ASP A 198 0.51 6.23 14.21
C ASP A 198 0.80 6.12 12.71
N TYR A 199 -0.14 6.57 11.88
CA TYR A 199 -0.01 6.58 10.43
C TYR A 199 1.28 7.25 9.95
N ASP A 200 2.12 6.49 9.23
CA ASP A 200 3.31 6.98 8.56
C ASP A 200 3.11 7.06 7.03
N PRO A 201 3.10 8.26 6.44
CA PRO A 201 2.93 8.41 5.00
C PRO A 201 4.08 7.83 4.17
N TYR A 202 5.24 7.57 4.76
CA TYR A 202 6.38 6.94 4.09
C TYR A 202 6.25 5.41 4.04
N GLU A 203 5.48 4.82 4.95
CA GLU A 203 5.20 3.39 4.98
C GLU A 203 3.83 3.05 4.37
N GLU A 204 2.80 3.87 4.66
CA GLU A 204 1.39 3.50 4.48
C GLU A 204 0.63 4.43 3.52
N ASN A 205 1.31 5.07 2.56
CA ASN A 205 0.65 5.95 1.60
C ASN A 205 -0.40 5.19 0.76
N PRO A 206 -1.72 5.46 0.92
CA PRO A 206 -2.77 4.71 0.24
C PRO A 206 -2.99 5.14 -1.22
N GLY A 207 -2.22 6.08 -1.73
CA GLY A 207 -2.44 6.70 -3.03
C GLY A 207 -3.52 7.79 -3.02
N ILE A 208 -3.94 8.20 -4.20
CA ILE A 208 -4.91 9.31 -4.38
C ILE A 208 -6.37 8.83 -4.42
N ALA A 209 -6.60 7.56 -4.67
CA ALA A 209 -7.89 6.90 -4.70
C ALA A 209 -7.68 5.38 -4.53
N PRO A 210 -8.71 4.60 -4.15
CA PRO A 210 -8.63 3.15 -4.25
C PRO A 210 -8.31 2.76 -5.70
N PHE A 211 -7.41 1.79 -5.86
CA PHE A 211 -6.96 1.34 -7.17
C PHE A 211 -6.35 2.44 -8.04
N SER A 212 -5.79 3.50 -7.42
CA SER A 212 -5.06 4.51 -8.19
C SER A 212 -3.81 3.94 -8.86
N GLU A 213 -3.27 2.84 -8.35
CA GLU A 213 -2.04 2.25 -8.86
C GLU A 213 -2.32 1.13 -9.88
N PRO A 214 -1.56 1.12 -10.99
CA PRO A 214 -1.77 0.12 -12.04
C PRO A 214 -1.60 -1.31 -11.55
N GLU A 215 -0.68 -1.57 -10.60
CA GLU A 215 -0.47 -2.87 -9.96
C GLU A 215 -1.76 -3.37 -9.30
N SER A 216 -2.37 -2.55 -8.46
CA SER A 216 -3.63 -2.89 -7.77
C SER A 216 -4.79 -3.08 -8.75
N GLN A 217 -4.83 -2.31 -9.85
CA GLN A 217 -5.85 -2.48 -10.91
C GLN A 217 -5.70 -3.83 -11.61
N ILE A 218 -4.47 -4.23 -11.94
CA ILE A 218 -4.17 -5.53 -12.55
C ILE A 218 -4.61 -6.66 -11.63
N MET A 219 -4.21 -6.62 -10.36
CA MET A 219 -4.52 -7.65 -9.39
C MET A 219 -6.03 -7.75 -9.11
N ARG A 220 -6.73 -6.60 -9.00
CA ARG A 220 -8.18 -6.58 -8.90
C ARG A 220 -8.85 -7.25 -10.09
N LYS A 221 -8.47 -6.89 -11.32
CA LYS A 221 -9.01 -7.47 -12.55
C LYS A 221 -8.74 -8.98 -12.62
N LEU A 222 -7.52 -9.40 -12.26
CA LEU A 222 -7.14 -10.80 -12.22
C LEU A 222 -8.02 -11.58 -11.22
N ALA A 223 -8.20 -11.08 -10.02
CA ALA A 223 -9.01 -11.73 -8.99
C ALA A 223 -10.48 -11.87 -9.41
N ILE A 224 -11.06 -10.80 -9.96
CA ILE A 224 -12.46 -10.80 -10.43
C ILE A 224 -12.66 -11.77 -11.59
N SER A 225 -11.73 -11.81 -12.55
CA SER A 225 -11.86 -12.68 -13.73
C SER A 225 -11.54 -14.14 -13.44
N PHE A 226 -10.65 -14.40 -12.48
CA PHE A 226 -10.26 -15.76 -12.12
C PHE A 226 -11.16 -16.38 -11.06
N GLU A 227 -11.83 -15.56 -10.22
CA GLU A 227 -12.72 -16.00 -9.13
C GLU A 227 -12.08 -17.06 -8.22
N PRO A 228 -10.99 -16.76 -7.52
CA PRO A 228 -10.26 -17.75 -6.74
C PRO A 228 -11.09 -18.30 -5.56
N ASN A 229 -10.96 -19.58 -5.29
CA ASN A 229 -11.51 -20.22 -4.10
C ASN A 229 -10.58 -20.05 -2.89
N LEU A 230 -9.29 -19.86 -3.16
CA LEU A 230 -8.27 -19.53 -2.16
C LEU A 230 -7.34 -18.46 -2.74
N TRP A 231 -7.06 -17.45 -1.93
CA TRP A 231 -6.05 -16.44 -2.23
C TRP A 231 -5.10 -16.26 -1.06
N VAL A 232 -3.80 -16.18 -1.36
CA VAL A 232 -2.75 -15.93 -0.37
C VAL A 232 -1.87 -14.79 -0.86
N ASN A 233 -1.73 -13.76 -0.03
CA ASN A 233 -0.75 -12.70 -0.19
C ASN A 233 0.46 -12.99 0.71
N VAL A 234 1.64 -13.05 0.12
CA VAL A 234 2.86 -13.46 0.83
C VAL A 234 3.73 -12.24 1.13
N HIS A 235 3.97 -12.03 2.41
CA HIS A 235 4.71 -10.94 3.00
C HIS A 235 5.86 -11.41 3.88
N SER A 236 6.68 -10.48 4.33
CA SER A 236 7.67 -10.70 5.38
C SER A 236 7.80 -9.48 6.29
N GLY A 237 8.20 -9.73 7.56
CA GLY A 237 8.32 -8.76 8.64
C GLY A 237 8.13 -9.46 9.99
N MET A 238 7.49 -10.62 9.95
CA MET A 238 7.28 -11.54 11.08
C MET A 238 7.04 -12.97 10.57
N GLU A 239 6.71 -13.92 11.44
CA GLU A 239 6.15 -15.22 11.02
C GLU A 239 4.68 -15.32 11.51
N ALA A 240 3.72 -15.27 10.57
CA ALA A 240 2.28 -15.27 10.90
C ALA A 240 1.40 -15.79 9.77
N LEU A 241 0.22 -16.25 10.13
CA LEU A 241 -0.84 -16.74 9.26
C LEU A 241 -2.12 -15.96 9.55
N PHE A 242 -2.38 -14.92 8.75
CA PHE A 242 -3.52 -14.04 8.97
C PHE A 242 -4.69 -14.37 8.05
N MET A 243 -5.89 -14.33 8.65
CA MET A 243 -7.17 -14.29 7.96
C MET A 243 -7.81 -12.90 8.09
N PRO A 244 -8.89 -12.58 7.38
CA PRO A 244 -9.61 -11.33 7.59
C PRO A 244 -10.10 -11.18 9.05
N TYR A 245 -10.16 -9.96 9.58
CA TYR A 245 -10.03 -8.68 8.89
C TYR A 245 -8.76 -7.95 9.31
N ASP A 246 -8.24 -7.12 8.40
CA ASP A 246 -7.11 -6.23 8.72
C ASP A 246 -7.57 -4.90 9.31
N HIS A 247 -8.74 -4.39 8.87
CA HIS A 247 -9.26 -3.06 9.24
C HIS A 247 -10.00 -3.03 10.58
N LYS A 248 -10.19 -4.16 11.25
CA LYS A 248 -10.93 -4.25 12.53
C LYS A 248 -10.50 -5.46 13.36
N ASN A 249 -10.76 -5.38 14.67
CA ASN A 249 -10.43 -6.47 15.61
C ASN A 249 -11.56 -7.53 15.68
N THR A 250 -11.94 -8.07 14.53
CA THR A 250 -12.90 -9.18 14.43
C THR A 250 -12.49 -10.12 13.30
N THR A 251 -13.00 -11.31 13.33
CA THR A 251 -12.88 -12.31 12.25
C THR A 251 -14.22 -12.49 11.53
N PRO A 252 -14.26 -13.10 10.36
CA PRO A 252 -15.49 -13.63 9.78
C PRO A 252 -16.24 -14.54 10.75
N ASP A 253 -17.55 -14.70 10.54
CA ASP A 253 -18.38 -15.56 11.38
C ASP A 253 -18.71 -16.90 10.73
N GLY A 254 -19.12 -17.86 11.57
CA GLY A 254 -19.71 -19.14 11.13
C GLY A 254 -18.75 -20.05 10.38
N LEU A 255 -19.25 -20.71 9.33
CA LEU A 255 -18.53 -21.72 8.57
C LEU A 255 -17.27 -21.19 7.85
N PRO A 256 -17.23 -19.98 7.28
CA PRO A 256 -16.02 -19.42 6.71
C PRO A 256 -14.88 -19.33 7.72
N LEU A 257 -15.13 -18.81 8.92
CA LEU A 257 -14.14 -18.77 10.00
C LEU A 257 -13.63 -20.15 10.35
N GLN A 258 -14.54 -21.12 10.55
CA GLN A 258 -14.16 -22.47 10.93
C GLN A 258 -13.24 -23.12 9.91
N ARG A 259 -13.55 -22.96 8.60
CA ARG A 259 -12.74 -23.50 7.50
C ARG A 259 -11.36 -22.87 7.44
N MET A 260 -11.29 -21.53 7.48
CA MET A 260 -10.03 -20.80 7.46
C MET A 260 -9.17 -21.16 8.68
N LYS A 261 -9.74 -21.08 9.88
CA LYS A 261 -9.04 -21.38 11.13
C LYS A 261 -8.51 -22.82 11.16
N SER A 262 -9.35 -23.81 10.79
CA SER A 262 -8.94 -25.20 10.73
C SER A 262 -7.80 -25.47 9.73
N LEU A 263 -7.77 -24.75 8.59
CA LEU A 263 -6.67 -24.84 7.64
C LEU A 263 -5.38 -24.26 8.24
N LEU A 264 -5.46 -23.06 8.83
CA LEU A 264 -4.30 -22.38 9.39
C LEU A 264 -3.72 -23.11 10.61
N GLU A 265 -4.57 -23.69 11.47
CA GLU A 265 -4.13 -24.49 12.62
C GLU A 265 -3.38 -25.76 12.18
N GLU A 266 -3.86 -26.43 11.15
CA GLU A 266 -3.20 -27.61 10.58
C GLU A 266 -1.85 -27.25 9.94
N VAL A 267 -1.80 -26.17 9.17
CA VAL A 267 -0.57 -25.64 8.57
C VAL A 267 0.44 -25.24 9.66
N LYS A 268 -0.01 -24.51 10.69
CA LYS A 268 0.84 -24.12 11.81
C LYS A 268 1.44 -25.35 12.49
N HIS A 269 0.61 -26.34 12.82
CA HIS A 269 1.05 -27.55 13.51
C HIS A 269 2.14 -28.30 12.73
N LEU A 270 2.01 -28.37 11.39
CA LEU A 270 2.93 -29.14 10.55
C LEU A 270 4.22 -28.42 10.19
N HIS A 271 4.19 -27.09 10.02
CA HIS A 271 5.28 -26.38 9.36
C HIS A 271 5.94 -25.27 10.15
N CYS A 272 5.23 -24.56 11.01
CA CYS A 272 5.83 -23.43 11.72
C CYS A 272 5.64 -23.45 13.25
N GLN A 273 4.76 -24.30 13.77
CA GLN A 273 4.55 -24.51 15.21
C GLN A 273 4.47 -23.19 16.01
N GLU A 274 5.33 -23.03 17.03
CA GLU A 274 5.33 -21.83 17.90
C GLU A 274 5.86 -20.58 17.20
N ARG A 275 6.50 -20.72 16.04
CA ARG A 275 7.04 -19.56 15.30
C ARG A 275 5.95 -18.70 14.66
N CYS A 276 4.84 -19.33 14.22
CA CYS A 276 3.77 -18.61 13.55
C CYS A 276 2.64 -18.23 14.50
N MET A 277 2.24 -16.99 14.43
CA MET A 277 0.99 -16.49 15.00
C MET A 277 -0.18 -16.83 14.06
N ILE A 278 -1.35 -17.16 14.60
CA ILE A 278 -2.60 -17.26 13.84
C ILE A 278 -3.59 -16.23 14.39
N GLY A 279 -4.25 -15.49 13.50
CA GLY A 279 -5.30 -14.55 13.89
C GLY A 279 -5.88 -13.77 12.72
N SER A 280 -6.67 -12.74 13.05
CA SER A 280 -6.99 -11.69 12.08
C SER A 280 -5.85 -10.68 12.04
N GLY A 281 -5.56 -10.10 10.86
CA GLY A 281 -4.51 -9.09 10.75
C GLY A 281 -4.68 -7.97 11.78
N GLY A 282 -5.82 -7.28 11.78
CA GLY A 282 -6.08 -6.18 12.71
C GLY A 282 -6.15 -6.55 14.19
N GLY A 283 -6.58 -7.78 14.51
CA GLY A 283 -6.66 -8.24 15.90
C GLY A 283 -5.35 -8.74 16.49
N SER A 284 -4.38 -9.10 15.64
CA SER A 284 -3.17 -9.81 16.07
C SER A 284 -1.92 -8.93 16.11
N VAL A 285 -1.84 -7.87 15.28
CA VAL A 285 -0.63 -7.03 15.18
C VAL A 285 -0.68 -5.75 16.02
N GLY A 286 -1.83 -5.46 16.65
CA GLY A 286 -1.97 -4.30 17.55
C GLY A 286 -2.30 -2.97 16.85
N TYR A 287 -2.46 -2.96 15.53
CA TYR A 287 -2.93 -1.81 14.74
C TYR A 287 -3.88 -2.27 13.63
N PHE A 288 -4.72 -1.35 13.13
CA PHE A 288 -5.62 -1.63 12.01
C PHE A 288 -5.02 -1.15 10.70
N ALA A 289 -5.07 -2.03 9.69
CA ALA A 289 -4.64 -1.71 8.34
C ALA A 289 -5.86 -1.54 7.43
N HIS A 290 -5.99 -0.37 6.83
CA HIS A 290 -7.12 -0.01 5.98
C HIS A 290 -6.73 -0.03 4.50
N GLY A 291 -7.66 -0.41 3.63
CA GLY A 291 -7.40 -0.50 2.20
C GLY A 291 -6.48 -1.66 1.83
N THR A 292 -6.60 -2.79 2.51
CA THR A 292 -5.77 -3.98 2.28
C THR A 292 -6.36 -4.90 1.20
N ALA A 293 -5.47 -5.67 0.58
CA ALA A 293 -5.84 -6.67 -0.42
C ALA A 293 -6.68 -7.80 0.19
N THR A 294 -6.33 -8.26 1.41
CA THR A 294 -7.00 -9.39 2.07
C THR A 294 -8.46 -9.09 2.35
N ASP A 295 -8.75 -7.92 2.90
CA ASP A 295 -10.13 -7.51 3.17
C ASP A 295 -10.94 -7.35 1.89
N PHE A 296 -10.34 -6.80 0.83
CA PHE A 296 -11.00 -6.69 -0.47
C PHE A 296 -11.30 -8.05 -1.10
N MET A 297 -10.34 -8.97 -1.08
CA MET A 297 -10.53 -10.31 -1.63
C MET A 297 -11.66 -11.06 -0.90
N TYR A 298 -11.74 -10.91 0.41
CA TYR A 298 -12.78 -11.56 1.20
C TYR A 298 -14.15 -10.88 1.06
N ASP A 299 -14.24 -9.57 1.34
CA ASP A 299 -15.53 -8.85 1.46
C ASP A 299 -16.15 -8.50 0.09
N ILE A 300 -15.31 -8.19 -0.92
CA ILE A 300 -15.79 -7.69 -2.21
C ILE A 300 -15.76 -8.76 -3.29
N VAL A 301 -14.61 -9.44 -3.47
CA VAL A 301 -14.50 -10.53 -4.45
C VAL A 301 -15.24 -11.78 -3.95
N GLY A 302 -15.35 -11.96 -2.65
CA GLY A 302 -16.02 -13.11 -2.04
C GLY A 302 -15.17 -14.38 -2.02
N VAL A 303 -13.84 -14.23 -1.97
CA VAL A 303 -12.93 -15.37 -1.88
C VAL A 303 -13.16 -16.13 -0.58
N PRO A 304 -13.55 -17.41 -0.60
CA PRO A 304 -13.90 -18.16 0.61
C PRO A 304 -12.77 -18.29 1.62
N MET A 305 -11.53 -18.35 1.11
CA MET A 305 -10.30 -18.47 1.89
C MET A 305 -9.31 -17.41 1.43
N ALA A 306 -9.29 -16.25 2.10
CA ALA A 306 -8.37 -15.16 1.84
C ALA A 306 -7.39 -15.03 3.01
N PHE A 307 -6.09 -14.99 2.70
CA PHE A 307 -5.03 -14.99 3.71
C PHE A 307 -3.91 -14.02 3.38
N THR A 308 -3.28 -13.50 4.45
CA THR A 308 -1.94 -12.92 4.40
C THR A 308 -0.98 -13.83 5.17
N PHE A 309 0.08 -14.27 4.52
CA PHE A 309 1.14 -15.05 5.15
C PHE A 309 2.40 -14.20 5.28
N GLU A 310 2.86 -14.09 6.51
CA GLU A 310 4.13 -13.46 6.87
C GLU A 310 5.17 -14.55 7.07
N ILE A 311 6.13 -14.67 6.14
CA ILE A 311 6.97 -15.87 6.04
C ILE A 311 8.32 -15.79 6.74
N TYR A 312 8.72 -14.60 7.15
CA TYR A 312 9.98 -14.35 7.86
C TYR A 312 9.95 -12.96 8.50
N GLY A 313 10.65 -12.82 9.60
CA GLY A 313 11.00 -11.53 10.20
C GLY A 313 12.10 -11.68 11.24
N ASP A 314 13.05 -10.76 11.25
CA ASP A 314 14.05 -10.66 12.31
C ASP A 314 13.74 -9.48 13.24
N GLY A 315 12.99 -9.76 14.31
CA GLY A 315 12.63 -8.77 15.33
C GLY A 315 13.83 -8.25 16.15
N THR A 316 15.03 -8.84 15.96
CA THR A 316 16.27 -8.37 16.60
C THR A 316 17.08 -7.42 15.72
N ALA A 317 16.70 -7.30 14.44
CA ALA A 317 17.35 -6.39 13.52
C ALA A 317 17.18 -4.93 13.97
N SER A 318 18.20 -4.13 13.76
CA SER A 318 18.09 -2.69 13.97
C SER A 318 17.01 -2.11 13.04
N SER A 319 16.24 -1.12 13.53
CA SER A 319 15.29 -0.38 12.71
C SER A 319 15.91 0.30 11.48
N ARG A 320 17.25 0.40 11.43
CA ARG A 320 18.03 0.91 10.29
C ARG A 320 18.47 -0.19 9.32
N ASP A 321 18.36 -1.45 9.70
CA ASP A 321 18.73 -2.60 8.87
C ASP A 321 17.49 -3.27 8.31
N CYS A 322 16.81 -2.54 7.41
CA CYS A 322 15.59 -3.02 6.80
C CYS A 322 15.79 -4.33 6.03
N PHE A 323 16.93 -4.50 5.34
CA PHE A 323 17.14 -5.75 4.60
C PHE A 323 17.12 -6.96 5.53
N LYS A 324 17.87 -6.93 6.61
CA LYS A 324 17.91 -8.01 7.60
C LYS A 324 16.57 -8.22 8.30
N MET A 325 15.83 -7.14 8.57
CA MET A 325 14.52 -7.23 9.22
C MET A 325 13.52 -8.08 8.42
N PHE A 326 13.51 -7.90 7.10
CA PHE A 326 12.54 -8.54 6.21
C PHE A 326 13.07 -9.77 5.48
N ASN A 327 14.40 -10.03 5.50
CA ASN A 327 15.00 -11.05 4.66
C ASN A 327 16.09 -11.83 5.41
N PRO A 328 16.11 -13.18 5.32
CA PRO A 328 17.25 -13.97 5.76
C PRO A 328 18.58 -13.51 5.18
N THR A 329 19.60 -13.43 5.99
CA THR A 329 20.94 -12.98 5.56
C THR A 329 21.95 -14.12 5.48
N ASP A 330 21.61 -15.30 5.97
CA ASP A 330 22.43 -16.50 5.91
C ASP A 330 21.74 -17.63 5.15
N LEU A 331 22.54 -18.51 4.55
CA LEU A 331 22.08 -19.62 3.72
C LEU A 331 21.20 -20.64 4.48
N ALA A 332 21.49 -20.88 5.75
CA ALA A 332 20.74 -21.87 6.53
C ALA A 332 19.30 -21.38 6.78
N THR A 333 19.15 -20.15 7.22
CA THR A 333 17.85 -19.52 7.45
C THR A 333 17.07 -19.35 6.13
N TYR A 334 17.74 -18.92 5.07
CA TYR A 334 17.16 -18.80 3.73
C TYR A 334 16.59 -20.15 3.25
N ASN A 335 17.38 -21.23 3.32
CA ASN A 335 16.93 -22.56 2.91
C ASN A 335 15.81 -23.09 3.81
N ARG A 336 15.83 -22.82 5.11
CA ARG A 336 14.73 -23.17 6.03
C ARG A 336 13.43 -22.51 5.58
N VAL A 337 13.44 -21.19 5.37
CA VAL A 337 12.26 -20.43 4.93
C VAL A 337 11.69 -21.00 3.63
N LEU A 338 12.55 -21.22 2.63
CA LEU A 338 12.11 -21.80 1.36
C LEU A 338 11.53 -23.21 1.51
N SER A 339 12.14 -24.04 2.35
CA SER A 339 11.67 -25.42 2.59
C SER A 339 10.34 -25.45 3.32
N ASP A 340 10.25 -24.75 4.45
CA ASP A 340 9.05 -24.72 5.30
C ASP A 340 7.85 -24.18 4.54
N TRP A 341 8.03 -23.03 3.84
CA TRP A 341 6.92 -22.40 3.14
C TRP A 341 6.55 -23.11 1.83
N SER A 342 7.50 -23.73 1.14
CA SER A 342 7.15 -24.61 0.02
C SER A 342 6.30 -25.78 0.51
N ALA A 343 6.72 -26.46 1.57
CA ALA A 343 5.95 -27.56 2.16
C ALA A 343 4.56 -27.10 2.65
N THR A 344 4.48 -25.89 3.23
CA THR A 344 3.23 -25.24 3.63
C THR A 344 2.26 -25.11 2.44
N PHE A 345 2.69 -24.52 1.32
CA PHE A 345 1.82 -24.34 0.17
C PHE A 345 1.35 -25.67 -0.42
N PHE A 346 2.21 -26.66 -0.51
CA PHE A 346 1.81 -27.99 -1.02
C PHE A 346 0.89 -28.75 -0.05
N THR A 347 1.03 -28.52 1.25
CA THR A 347 0.04 -29.01 2.24
C THR A 347 -1.31 -28.32 2.03
N ILE A 348 -1.32 -27.01 1.82
CA ILE A 348 -2.56 -26.26 1.50
C ILE A 348 -3.21 -26.81 0.23
N PHE A 349 -2.45 -27.06 -0.84
CA PHE A 349 -2.98 -27.63 -2.09
C PHE A 349 -3.66 -29.00 -1.87
N LYS A 350 -3.15 -29.80 -0.94
CA LYS A 350 -3.78 -31.08 -0.55
C LYS A 350 -5.05 -30.88 0.28
N LEU A 351 -5.06 -29.89 1.18
CA LEU A 351 -6.14 -29.70 2.15
C LEU A 351 -7.33 -28.91 1.57
N VAL A 352 -7.09 -27.95 0.68
CA VAL A 352 -8.14 -27.09 0.14
C VAL A 352 -9.31 -27.85 -0.48
N PRO A 353 -9.12 -28.88 -1.31
CA PRO A 353 -10.23 -29.66 -1.85
C PRO A 353 -11.08 -30.34 -0.75
N GLN A 354 -10.47 -30.74 0.35
CA GLN A 354 -11.16 -31.36 1.48
C GLN A 354 -11.93 -30.34 2.33
N LYS A 355 -11.34 -29.17 2.58
CA LYS A 355 -11.90 -28.11 3.44
C LYS A 355 -13.05 -27.36 2.75
N LEU A 356 -13.01 -27.19 1.43
CA LEU A 356 -14.07 -26.52 0.68
C LEU A 356 -15.22 -27.47 0.34
N GLY A 357 -14.94 -28.79 0.18
CA GLY A 357 -15.94 -29.80 -0.20
C GLY A 357 -16.52 -29.54 -1.59
N ASP A 358 -17.56 -30.27 -1.96
CA ASP A 358 -18.30 -30.10 -3.24
C ASP A 358 -19.19 -28.85 -3.28
N SER A 359 -18.94 -27.88 -2.39
CA SER A 359 -19.76 -26.67 -2.28
C SER A 359 -19.50 -25.73 -3.46
N ASN A 360 -20.15 -25.95 -4.58
CA ASN A 360 -20.37 -24.98 -5.67
C ASN A 360 -21.17 -23.73 -5.21
N ALA A 361 -21.17 -23.42 -3.91
CA ALA A 361 -22.09 -22.44 -3.30
C ALA A 361 -21.47 -21.06 -3.07
N PHE A 362 -20.35 -20.73 -3.74
CA PHE A 362 -19.90 -19.33 -3.74
C PHE A 362 -20.18 -18.70 -5.11
N ILE A 363 -21.43 -18.30 -5.29
CA ILE A 363 -21.80 -17.42 -6.38
C ILE A 363 -21.46 -16.00 -5.92
N LEU A 364 -20.47 -15.39 -6.57
CA LEU A 364 -20.30 -13.94 -6.56
C LEU A 364 -21.67 -13.30 -6.75
N LYS A 365 -22.03 -12.37 -5.87
CA LYS A 365 -23.18 -11.50 -6.10
C LYS A 365 -22.73 -10.47 -7.14
N PRO A 366 -23.15 -10.57 -8.41
CA PRO A 366 -22.73 -9.66 -9.48
C PRO A 366 -22.97 -8.19 -9.16
N ASP A 367 -23.95 -7.92 -8.29
CA ASP A 367 -24.44 -6.59 -7.91
C ASP A 367 -23.42 -5.74 -7.14
N LYS A 368 -22.28 -6.32 -6.70
CA LYS A 368 -21.21 -5.59 -6.00
C LYS A 368 -20.00 -5.22 -6.87
N LEU A 369 -19.97 -5.69 -8.10
CA LEU A 369 -18.85 -5.47 -9.01
C LEU A 369 -19.14 -4.31 -9.97
N VAL A 370 -19.11 -3.10 -9.42
CA VAL A 370 -19.03 -1.87 -10.21
C VAL A 370 -17.73 -1.88 -11.02
N SER A 371 -17.76 -1.45 -12.28
CA SER A 371 -16.55 -1.34 -13.09
C SER A 371 -15.54 -0.44 -12.41
N ILE A 372 -14.22 -0.63 -12.66
CA ILE A 372 -13.18 0.23 -12.09
C ILE A 372 -13.43 1.68 -12.47
N ASP A 373 -13.78 1.93 -13.73
CA ASP A 373 -14.00 3.28 -14.25
C ASP A 373 -15.20 3.94 -13.57
N GLU A 374 -16.30 3.23 -13.42
CA GLU A 374 -17.50 3.71 -12.73
C GLU A 374 -17.26 3.94 -11.23
N TYR A 375 -16.47 3.07 -10.58
CA TYR A 375 -16.08 3.23 -9.19
C TYR A 375 -15.14 4.44 -9.00
N LEU A 376 -14.14 4.59 -9.86
CA LEU A 376 -13.20 5.71 -9.83
C LEU A 376 -13.90 7.02 -10.17
N ASP A 377 -14.80 7.03 -11.15
CA ASP A 377 -15.59 8.21 -11.52
C ASP A 377 -16.53 8.63 -10.38
N GLY A 378 -17.23 7.68 -9.77
CA GLY A 378 -18.06 7.93 -8.60
C GLY A 378 -17.25 8.50 -7.42
N TYR A 379 -16.10 7.90 -7.12
CA TYR A 379 -15.21 8.36 -6.06
C TYR A 379 -14.60 9.74 -6.35
N LEU A 380 -14.16 9.99 -7.57
CA LEU A 380 -13.61 11.29 -7.99
C LEU A 380 -14.69 12.37 -8.00
N MET A 381 -15.94 12.05 -8.38
CA MET A 381 -17.08 12.95 -8.27
C MET A 381 -17.40 13.30 -6.81
N GLU A 382 -17.46 12.32 -5.94
CA GLU A 382 -17.70 12.56 -4.51
C GLU A 382 -16.58 13.39 -3.87
N ARG A 383 -15.33 13.11 -4.21
CA ARG A 383 -14.18 13.89 -3.77
C ARG A 383 -14.24 15.32 -4.32
N ARG A 384 -14.60 15.49 -5.59
CA ARG A 384 -14.79 16.83 -6.22
C ARG A 384 -15.88 17.62 -5.53
N ASN A 385 -16.99 16.98 -5.18
CA ASN A 385 -18.09 17.59 -4.43
C ASN A 385 -17.68 17.97 -3.00
N ARG A 386 -16.92 17.13 -2.30
CA ARG A 386 -16.36 17.47 -0.98
C ARG A 386 -15.34 18.59 -1.04
N TYR A 387 -14.46 18.59 -2.04
CA TYR A 387 -13.49 19.67 -2.25
C TYR A 387 -14.17 20.94 -2.72
N GLY A 388 -15.16 20.87 -3.59
CA GLY A 388 -15.95 22.02 -4.04
C GLY A 388 -16.64 22.71 -2.87
N LYS A 389 -17.33 21.98 -2.00
CA LYS A 389 -17.92 22.51 -0.76
C LYS A 389 -16.87 23.14 0.17
N LYS A 390 -15.68 22.52 0.29
CA LYS A 390 -14.60 23.06 1.12
C LYS A 390 -14.01 24.34 0.52
N LEU A 391 -13.93 24.44 -0.82
CA LEU A 391 -13.50 25.65 -1.53
C LEU A 391 -14.53 26.77 -1.39
N GLU A 392 -15.83 26.49 -1.53
CA GLU A 392 -16.91 27.45 -1.32
C GLU A 392 -16.89 28.03 0.11
N VAL A 393 -16.70 27.19 1.13
CA VAL A 393 -16.59 27.63 2.52
C VAL A 393 -15.32 28.49 2.73
N LEU A 394 -14.21 28.15 2.09
CA LEU A 394 -12.98 28.94 2.16
C LEU A 394 -13.13 30.27 1.42
N GLU A 395 -13.82 30.29 0.29
CA GLU A 395 -14.06 31.49 -0.52
C GLU A 395 -15.02 32.46 0.17
N LEU A 396 -16.07 31.93 0.84
CA LEU A 396 -16.96 32.72 1.73
C LEU A 396 -16.17 33.32 2.90
N GLY A 397 -15.32 32.56 3.57
CA GLY A 397 -14.46 33.07 4.63
C GLY A 397 -13.46 34.13 4.17
N MET A 398 -12.90 33.98 2.97
CA MET A 398 -12.01 34.98 2.36
C MET A 398 -12.75 36.22 1.95
N GLN A 399 -14.00 36.17 1.52
CA GLN A 399 -14.83 37.32 1.23
C GLN A 399 -15.16 38.11 2.50
N GLU A 400 -15.46 37.45 3.60
CA GLU A 400 -15.65 38.12 4.89
C GLU A 400 -14.39 38.84 5.35
N ILE A 401 -13.22 38.16 5.30
CA ILE A 401 -11.95 38.80 5.66
C ILE A 401 -11.65 40.02 4.78
N ARG A 402 -11.89 39.93 3.46
CA ARG A 402 -11.73 41.08 2.54
C ARG A 402 -12.67 42.24 2.90
N THR A 403 -13.88 41.92 3.34
CA THR A 403 -14.87 42.93 3.76
C THR A 403 -14.43 43.61 5.06
N TYR A 404 -13.99 42.88 6.07
CA TYR A 404 -13.45 43.45 7.30
C TYR A 404 -12.19 44.28 7.05
N PHE A 405 -11.31 43.84 6.16
CA PHE A 405 -10.11 44.60 5.79
C PHE A 405 -10.46 45.92 5.07
N ARG A 406 -11.46 45.92 4.18
CA ARG A 406 -11.95 47.14 3.54
C ARG A 406 -12.55 48.11 4.55
N LEU A 407 -13.37 47.63 5.50
CA LEU A 407 -13.95 48.45 6.57
C LEU A 407 -12.87 49.02 7.49
N PHE A 408 -11.85 48.23 7.82
CA PHE A 408 -10.68 48.71 8.58
C PHE A 408 -9.92 49.82 7.86
N LEU A 409 -9.64 49.67 6.57
CA LEU A 409 -9.00 50.73 5.78
C LEU A 409 -9.84 51.99 5.71
N LEU A 410 -11.14 51.87 5.48
CA LEU A 410 -12.05 53.05 5.46
C LEU A 410 -12.08 53.78 6.80
N SER A 411 -12.16 53.06 7.91
CA SER A 411 -12.13 53.63 9.24
C SER A 411 -10.79 54.33 9.55
N SER A 412 -9.68 53.75 9.12
CA SER A 412 -8.34 54.32 9.27
C SER A 412 -8.18 55.62 8.48
N VAL A 413 -8.67 55.66 7.24
CA VAL A 413 -8.69 56.88 6.41
C VAL A 413 -9.56 57.97 7.04
N LEU A 414 -10.75 57.63 7.54
CA LEU A 414 -11.62 58.57 8.24
C LEU A 414 -10.97 59.14 9.51
N LEU A 415 -10.30 58.33 10.29
CA LEU A 415 -9.55 58.76 11.48
C LEU A 415 -8.41 59.70 11.10
N LEU A 416 -7.65 59.38 10.05
CA LEU A 416 -6.61 60.26 9.50
C LEU A 416 -7.17 61.62 9.03
N PHE A 417 -8.31 61.60 8.35
CA PHE A 417 -8.99 62.80 7.89
C PHE A 417 -9.46 63.68 9.07
N MET A 418 -10.06 63.08 10.10
CA MET A 418 -10.47 63.76 11.32
C MET A 418 -9.26 64.34 12.08
N PHE A 419 -8.15 63.61 12.13
CA PHE A 419 -6.91 64.09 12.74
C PHE A 419 -6.30 65.25 11.98
N CYS A 420 -6.22 65.19 10.64
CA CYS A 420 -5.75 66.27 9.79
C CYS A 420 -6.64 67.53 9.86
N SER A 421 -7.97 67.32 9.94
CA SER A 421 -8.91 68.47 10.08
C SER A 421 -8.80 69.20 11.43
N ARG A 422 -8.45 68.46 12.51
CA ARG A 422 -8.16 69.05 13.83
C ARG A 422 -6.85 69.84 13.83
N ILE A 423 -5.82 69.36 13.18
CA ILE A 423 -4.53 70.06 13.07
C ILE A 423 -4.69 71.36 12.21
N SER A 424 -5.48 71.35 11.13
CA SER A 424 -5.75 72.45 10.31
C SER A 424 -6.48 73.59 11.06
N LYS A 425 -7.43 73.24 11.98
CA LYS A 425 -8.12 74.20 12.80
C LYS A 425 -7.25 74.85 13.88
N SER A 426 -6.15 74.26 14.28
CA SER A 426 -5.26 74.84 15.31
C SER A 426 -4.23 75.85 14.79
N LYS A 427 -4.11 76.02 13.49
CA LYS A 427 -3.10 76.94 12.86
C LYS A 427 -3.64 78.27 12.40
N CYS A 428 -4.91 78.59 12.56
CA CYS A 428 -5.46 79.94 12.22
C CYS A 428 -5.65 80.78 13.48
N ARG A 429 -4.57 81.22 14.12
CA ARG A 429 -4.57 82.41 14.96
C ARG A 429 -3.95 83.56 14.14
N PRO A 430 -4.66 84.69 13.92
CA PRO A 430 -4.08 85.81 13.28
C PRO A 430 -3.05 86.49 14.20
N ILE A 431 -1.84 86.67 13.71
CA ILE A 431 -0.82 87.48 14.40
C ILE A 431 -1.17 88.91 14.14
N VAL A 432 -1.65 89.60 15.20
CA VAL A 432 -1.84 91.07 15.17
C VAL A 432 -0.47 91.72 15.44
N PHE A 433 0.12 92.33 14.45
CA PHE A 433 1.27 93.23 14.65
C PHE A 433 0.78 94.57 15.18
N ALA A 434 1.15 94.94 16.37
CA ALA A 434 1.05 96.27 16.89
C ALA A 434 2.25 97.10 16.42
N ILE A 435 2.05 98.17 15.70
CA ILE A 435 3.05 99.14 15.34
C ILE A 435 3.07 100.20 16.44
N PRO A 436 4.18 100.50 17.09
CA PRO A 436 4.29 101.59 18.02
C PRO A 436 4.45 102.89 17.25
N LEU A 437 3.69 103.89 17.67
CA LEU A 437 3.94 105.29 17.35
C LEU A 437 5.02 105.84 18.26
#